data_c05e8e4e711d5a5a8bba0c96ba85f646
#
_entry.id   c05e8e4e711d5a5a8bba0c96ba85f646
#
_cell.length_a   1.000
_cell.length_b   1.000
_cell.length_c   1.000
_cell.angle_alpha   90.00
_cell.angle_beta   90.00
_cell.angle_gamma   90.00
#
_symmetry.space_group_name_H-M   'P 1'
#
loop_
_entity.id
_entity.type
_entity.pdbx_description
1 polymer ?
#
loop_
_entity_poly.entity_id
_entity_poly.type
_entity_poly.pdbx_seq_one_letter_code
_entity_poly.pdbx_strand_id
1 'polypeptide(L)'
;MAPLMLLLLLAADAPVDTPPEAAAEMQEPPAPAPEPAPQTPPPAPEEPKTQEPAKPPPVGPPPPHTGIKATLKAIPGDFTHLPTGINLGILGFGGVAALAANNYDESVNSHLSGSKSFFYAGKLIGNVPGLLTISLGTYAFGRATDNRTVSHLGMDLLRAEAVSGALTYAIKLSVRRHRPPGGGGKCCSFPSGHSSSTFALASVLWRHLGWKAAVPTYTVATYVALSRLHEDVHFLSDVIFGAAVGIVSGRAVVHHDRHFYGMRIQPMPVPGGGVGVMVAGSFR
;
A
#
# COMPACT_ATOMS: atom_id res chain seq x y z
N MET A 1 29.71 -9.05 16.02
CA MET A 1 30.64 -8.07 15.41
C MET A 1 30.09 -7.71 14.04
N ALA A 2 29.55 -6.51 13.91
CA ALA A 2 29.09 -5.97 12.65
C ALA A 2 30.28 -5.55 11.78
N PRO A 3 30.06 -5.40 10.45
CA PRO A 3 30.30 -4.08 9.93
C PRO A 3 29.14 -3.49 9.12
N LEU A 4 28.85 -2.30 9.50
CA LEU A 4 28.16 -1.22 8.85
C LEU A 4 28.82 -0.94 7.50
N MET A 5 28.08 -0.99 6.40
CA MET A 5 28.58 -0.56 5.10
C MET A 5 28.02 0.83 4.77
N LEU A 6 28.93 1.79 4.89
CA LEU A 6 28.78 3.22 4.60
C LEU A 6 28.73 3.43 3.08
N LEU A 7 27.66 4.03 2.58
CA LEU A 7 27.56 4.42 1.18
C LEU A 7 28.20 5.81 0.99
N LEU A 8 29.32 5.86 0.27
CA LEU A 8 30.06 7.09 -0.06
C LEU A 8 29.36 7.79 -1.24
N LEU A 9 28.93 9.04 -1.04
CA LEU A 9 28.60 9.96 -2.13
C LEU A 9 29.90 10.50 -2.73
N LEU A 10 30.15 10.27 -4.01
CA LEU A 10 31.14 11.01 -4.79
C LEU A 10 30.47 12.29 -5.32
N ALA A 11 30.90 13.43 -4.80
CA ALA A 11 30.69 14.73 -5.43
C ALA A 11 31.80 14.95 -6.46
N ALA A 12 31.43 15.21 -7.70
CA ALA A 12 32.36 15.62 -8.75
C ALA A 12 32.49 17.14 -8.73
N ASP A 13 33.70 17.62 -8.49
CA ASP A 13 34.08 19.02 -8.66
C ASP A 13 34.15 19.38 -10.14
N ALA A 14 33.42 20.45 -10.52
CA ALA A 14 33.60 21.13 -11.80
C ALA A 14 34.48 22.38 -11.62
N PRO A 15 35.37 22.69 -12.54
CA PRO A 15 36.27 23.83 -12.39
C PRO A 15 35.55 25.15 -12.68
N VAL A 16 35.88 26.15 -11.84
CA VAL A 16 35.46 27.54 -11.96
C VAL A 16 36.35 28.24 -12.97
N ASP A 17 35.79 28.61 -14.13
CA ASP A 17 36.46 29.51 -15.08
C ASP A 17 36.26 30.96 -14.63
N THR A 18 37.35 31.64 -14.38
CA THR A 18 37.41 33.08 -14.18
C THR A 18 37.48 33.80 -15.52
N PRO A 19 36.63 34.83 -15.76
CA PRO A 19 36.75 35.67 -16.95
C PRO A 19 37.86 36.73 -16.79
N PRO A 20 38.49 37.15 -17.90
CA PRO A 20 39.57 38.11 -17.88
C PRO A 20 39.07 39.54 -17.68
N GLU A 21 39.88 40.26 -16.92
CA GLU A 21 39.83 41.69 -16.64
C GLU A 21 39.92 42.52 -17.95
N ALA A 22 38.83 43.21 -18.29
CA ALA A 22 38.81 44.16 -19.40
C ALA A 22 38.93 45.59 -18.88
N ALA A 23 39.92 46.29 -19.46
CA ALA A 23 40.33 47.64 -19.14
C ALA A 23 39.21 48.65 -19.18
N ALA A 24 39.21 49.56 -18.20
CA ALA A 24 38.32 50.70 -18.12
C ALA A 24 38.72 51.77 -19.17
N GLU A 25 37.83 51.98 -20.11
CA GLU A 25 37.87 53.13 -21.00
C GLU A 25 36.95 54.20 -20.43
N MET A 26 37.54 55.35 -20.04
CA MET A 26 36.82 56.52 -19.55
C MET A 26 36.03 57.19 -20.68
N GLN A 27 34.72 57.09 -20.65
CA GLN A 27 33.81 57.90 -21.49
C GLN A 27 33.29 59.13 -20.68
N GLU A 28 33.34 60.26 -21.37
CA GLU A 28 32.88 61.55 -20.93
C GLU A 28 31.38 61.57 -20.66
N PRO A 29 30.87 62.27 -19.62
CA PRO A 29 29.48 62.23 -19.23
C PRO A 29 28.59 62.94 -20.27
N PRO A 30 27.46 62.35 -20.66
CA PRO A 30 26.50 62.99 -21.55
C PRO A 30 25.70 64.07 -20.80
N ALA A 31 25.28 65.11 -21.58
CA ALA A 31 24.51 66.23 -21.12
C ALA A 31 23.17 65.82 -20.45
N PRO A 32 22.63 66.65 -19.52
CA PRO A 32 21.42 66.32 -18.78
C PRO A 32 20.18 66.26 -19.69
N ALA A 33 19.45 65.18 -19.62
CA ALA A 33 18.18 64.95 -20.31
C ALA A 33 17.08 65.86 -19.68
N PRO A 34 16.09 66.28 -20.47
CA PRO A 34 14.96 67.10 -19.96
C PRO A 34 14.12 66.30 -18.94
N GLU A 35 13.66 67.01 -17.92
CA GLU A 35 12.78 66.49 -16.85
C GLU A 35 11.54 65.79 -17.41
N PRO A 36 11.22 64.55 -17.01
CA PRO A 36 9.98 63.90 -17.40
C PRO A 36 8.79 64.55 -16.71
N ALA A 37 7.73 64.77 -17.46
CA ALA A 37 6.43 65.25 -16.95
C ALA A 37 5.89 64.35 -15.83
N PRO A 38 5.11 64.90 -14.87
CA PRO A 38 4.61 64.16 -13.74
C PRO A 38 3.74 62.96 -14.18
N GLN A 39 4.25 61.76 -13.97
CA GLN A 39 3.48 60.55 -14.21
C GLN A 39 2.48 60.35 -13.05
N THR A 40 1.21 60.24 -13.39
CA THR A 40 0.17 59.76 -12.47
C THR A 40 0.57 58.43 -11.90
N PRO A 41 0.50 58.19 -10.57
CA PRO A 41 0.86 56.91 -9.99
C PRO A 41 -0.04 55.81 -10.55
N PRO A 42 0.53 54.62 -10.85
CA PRO A 42 -0.27 53.49 -11.29
C PRO A 42 -1.30 53.13 -10.21
N PRO A 43 -2.50 52.66 -10.58
CA PRO A 43 -3.49 52.21 -9.61
C PRO A 43 -2.87 51.11 -8.71
N ALA A 44 -3.13 51.22 -7.42
CA ALA A 44 -2.67 50.27 -6.44
C ALA A 44 -3.03 48.85 -6.87
N PRO A 45 -2.14 47.87 -6.67
CA PRO A 45 -2.46 46.47 -6.96
C PRO A 45 -3.74 46.06 -6.21
N GLU A 46 -4.77 45.64 -6.94
CA GLU A 46 -5.94 45.01 -6.30
C GLU A 46 -5.46 43.91 -5.37
N GLU A 47 -5.77 44.00 -4.09
CA GLU A 47 -5.50 42.91 -3.14
C GLU A 47 -6.09 41.62 -3.69
N PRO A 48 -5.34 40.49 -3.68
CA PRO A 48 -5.88 39.24 -4.13
C PRO A 48 -7.13 38.93 -3.31
N LYS A 49 -8.30 38.94 -3.95
CA LYS A 49 -9.54 38.49 -3.33
C LYS A 49 -9.29 37.12 -2.76
N THR A 50 -9.21 37.04 -1.44
CA THR A 50 -9.11 35.78 -0.70
C THR A 50 -10.31 34.92 -1.13
N GLN A 51 -10.10 34.02 -2.05
CA GLN A 51 -11.12 33.03 -2.41
C GLN A 51 -11.37 32.21 -1.17
N GLU A 52 -12.53 32.40 -0.59
CA GLU A 52 -13.03 31.51 0.49
C GLU A 52 -12.81 30.06 0.08
N PRO A 53 -12.13 29.22 0.91
CA PRO A 53 -11.82 27.85 0.54
C PRO A 53 -13.12 27.17 0.13
N ALA A 54 -13.17 26.69 -1.11
CA ALA A 54 -14.36 26.06 -1.69
C ALA A 54 -14.85 24.98 -0.72
N LYS A 55 -16.09 25.15 -0.24
CA LYS A 55 -16.74 24.21 0.64
C LYS A 55 -16.57 22.80 0.06
N PRO A 56 -16.04 21.82 0.82
CA PRO A 56 -15.82 20.48 0.29
C PRO A 56 -17.14 19.98 -0.33
N PRO A 57 -17.09 19.32 -1.48
CA PRO A 57 -18.29 18.82 -2.13
C PRO A 57 -19.06 17.96 -1.12
N PRO A 58 -20.40 18.03 -1.10
CA PRO A 58 -21.19 17.27 -0.15
C PRO A 58 -20.80 15.80 -0.27
N VAL A 59 -20.37 15.22 0.85
CA VAL A 59 -20.13 13.79 0.95
C VAL A 59 -21.45 13.14 0.60
N GLY A 60 -21.50 12.40 -0.52
CA GLY A 60 -22.70 11.71 -0.95
C GLY A 60 -23.23 10.81 0.20
N PRO A 61 -24.51 10.50 0.20
CA PRO A 61 -25.08 9.64 1.24
C PRO A 61 -24.24 8.37 1.34
N PRO A 62 -23.96 7.88 2.57
CA PRO A 62 -23.19 6.67 2.74
C PRO A 62 -23.86 5.52 1.95
N PRO A 63 -23.08 4.64 1.32
CA PRO A 63 -23.62 3.58 0.50
C PRO A 63 -24.59 2.71 1.30
N PRO A 64 -25.66 2.17 0.68
CA PRO A 64 -26.59 1.32 1.38
C PRO A 64 -25.89 0.07 1.93
N HIS A 65 -26.42 -0.53 3.01
CA HIS A 65 -25.87 -1.78 3.53
C HIS A 65 -25.80 -2.85 2.44
N THR A 66 -24.63 -3.43 2.23
CA THR A 66 -24.45 -4.53 1.28
C THR A 66 -25.05 -5.80 1.88
N GLY A 67 -25.96 -6.43 1.17
CA GLY A 67 -26.52 -7.73 1.58
C GLY A 67 -25.58 -8.89 1.21
N ILE A 68 -25.67 -10.01 1.93
CA ILE A 68 -24.86 -11.21 1.68
C ILE A 68 -24.95 -11.68 0.22
N LYS A 69 -26.16 -11.65 -0.37
CA LYS A 69 -26.35 -12.01 -1.79
C LYS A 69 -25.58 -11.09 -2.73
N ALA A 70 -25.55 -9.78 -2.46
CA ALA A 70 -24.80 -8.82 -3.26
C ALA A 70 -23.28 -9.04 -3.11
N THR A 71 -22.81 -9.36 -1.90
CA THR A 71 -21.42 -9.71 -1.64
C THR A 71 -20.97 -10.94 -2.43
N LEU A 72 -21.76 -12.03 -2.39
CA LEU A 72 -21.45 -13.23 -3.15
C LEU A 72 -21.44 -12.99 -4.67
N LYS A 73 -22.33 -12.13 -5.18
CA LYS A 73 -22.33 -11.74 -6.59
C LYS A 73 -21.13 -10.87 -6.98
N ALA A 74 -20.54 -10.14 -6.04
CA ALA A 74 -19.39 -9.27 -6.31
C ALA A 74 -18.07 -10.06 -6.42
N ILE A 75 -17.94 -11.20 -5.74
CA ILE A 75 -16.71 -12.00 -5.71
C ILE A 75 -16.16 -12.31 -7.13
N PRO A 76 -16.94 -12.79 -8.11
CA PRO A 76 -16.41 -13.00 -9.46
C PRO A 76 -15.84 -11.74 -10.11
N GLY A 77 -16.44 -10.58 -9.84
CA GLY A 77 -15.95 -9.28 -10.29
C GLY A 77 -14.58 -8.92 -9.68
N ASP A 78 -14.32 -9.31 -8.43
CA ASP A 78 -13.03 -9.05 -7.77
C ASP A 78 -11.87 -9.71 -8.51
N PHE A 79 -12.09 -10.88 -9.10
CA PHE A 79 -11.07 -11.55 -9.90
C PHE A 79 -10.70 -10.78 -11.17
N THR A 80 -11.61 -9.98 -11.73
CA THR A 80 -11.31 -9.14 -12.90
C THR A 80 -10.39 -7.98 -12.56
N HIS A 81 -10.27 -7.61 -11.27
CA HIS A 81 -9.38 -6.56 -10.78
C HIS A 81 -7.99 -7.08 -10.36
N LEU A 82 -7.76 -8.39 -10.43
CA LEU A 82 -6.45 -8.97 -10.14
C LEU A 82 -5.39 -8.56 -11.17
N PRO A 83 -5.61 -8.63 -12.51
CA PRO A 83 -4.57 -8.37 -13.50
C PRO A 83 -4.35 -6.86 -13.75
N THR A 84 -4.23 -6.05 -12.70
CA THR A 84 -3.77 -4.67 -12.84
C THR A 84 -2.24 -4.63 -12.86
N GLY A 85 -1.64 -3.62 -13.54
CA GLY A 85 -0.19 -3.47 -13.60
C GLY A 85 0.49 -3.46 -12.23
N ILE A 86 -0.13 -2.79 -11.23
CA ILE A 86 0.39 -2.76 -9.86
C ILE A 86 0.31 -4.14 -9.20
N ASN A 87 -0.80 -4.85 -9.34
CA ASN A 87 -0.98 -6.17 -8.76
C ASN A 87 -0.04 -7.20 -9.39
N LEU A 88 0.13 -7.14 -10.70
CA LEU A 88 1.12 -7.97 -11.41
C LEU A 88 2.55 -7.64 -10.97
N GLY A 89 2.85 -6.35 -10.74
CA GLY A 89 4.13 -5.92 -10.17
C GLY A 89 4.37 -6.48 -8.77
N ILE A 90 3.36 -6.45 -7.89
CA ILE A 90 3.44 -7.03 -6.53
C ILE A 90 3.65 -8.55 -6.60
N LEU A 91 2.91 -9.26 -7.44
CA LEU A 91 3.08 -10.71 -7.60
C LEU A 91 4.44 -11.06 -8.21
N GLY A 92 4.90 -10.27 -9.21
CA GLY A 92 6.22 -10.44 -9.81
C GLY A 92 7.34 -10.23 -8.80
N PHE A 93 7.28 -9.11 -8.04
CA PHE A 93 8.25 -8.85 -6.97
C PHE A 93 8.21 -9.95 -5.88
N GLY A 94 7.01 -10.32 -5.43
CA GLY A 94 6.82 -11.40 -4.47
C GLY A 94 7.36 -12.75 -4.96
N GLY A 95 7.19 -13.04 -6.26
CA GLY A 95 7.75 -14.24 -6.90
C GLY A 95 9.27 -14.22 -6.92
N VAL A 96 9.88 -13.11 -7.36
CA VAL A 96 11.35 -12.96 -7.36
C VAL A 96 11.91 -13.04 -5.93
N ALA A 97 11.27 -12.36 -4.98
CA ALA A 97 11.67 -12.41 -3.58
C ALA A 97 11.56 -13.84 -2.99
N ALA A 98 10.50 -14.58 -3.35
CA ALA A 98 10.33 -15.96 -2.93
C ALA A 98 11.39 -16.89 -3.55
N LEU A 99 11.73 -16.70 -4.84
CA LEU A 99 12.79 -17.45 -5.50
C LEU A 99 14.16 -17.16 -4.85
N ALA A 100 14.46 -15.91 -4.54
CA ALA A 100 15.68 -15.56 -3.83
C ALA A 100 15.72 -16.16 -2.41
N ALA A 101 14.60 -16.12 -1.70
CA ALA A 101 14.46 -16.68 -0.36
C ALA A 101 14.55 -18.21 -0.32
N ASN A 102 14.24 -18.89 -1.43
CA ASN A 102 14.24 -20.35 -1.50
C ASN A 102 15.62 -20.97 -1.14
N ASN A 103 16.70 -20.26 -1.44
CA ASN A 103 18.06 -20.69 -1.07
C ASN A 103 18.31 -20.68 0.44
N TYR A 104 17.47 -19.97 1.21
CA TYR A 104 17.59 -19.81 2.67
C TYR A 104 16.51 -20.60 3.43
N ASP A 105 15.60 -21.27 2.73
CA ASP A 105 14.44 -21.96 3.32
C ASP A 105 14.83 -22.93 4.43
N GLU A 106 15.77 -23.83 4.17
CA GLU A 106 16.22 -24.82 5.16
C GLU A 106 16.99 -24.17 6.31
N SER A 107 17.84 -23.20 6.00
CA SER A 107 18.62 -22.48 7.01
C SER A 107 17.72 -21.71 7.97
N VAL A 108 16.71 -21.03 7.46
CA VAL A 108 15.76 -20.26 8.29
C VAL A 108 14.96 -21.18 9.19
N ASN A 109 14.41 -22.27 8.66
CA ASN A 109 13.64 -23.23 9.47
C ASN A 109 14.49 -23.87 10.57
N SER A 110 15.76 -24.22 10.29
CA SER A 110 16.65 -24.85 11.29
C SER A 110 17.14 -23.89 12.38
N HIS A 111 17.20 -22.57 12.13
CA HIS A 111 17.74 -21.59 13.06
C HIS A 111 16.67 -20.75 13.76
N LEU A 112 15.41 -20.80 13.31
CA LEU A 112 14.35 -20.01 13.92
C LEU A 112 13.96 -20.61 15.27
N SER A 113 14.52 -20.03 16.33
CA SER A 113 14.24 -20.39 17.72
C SER A 113 13.26 -19.41 18.39
N GLY A 114 12.60 -19.86 19.45
CA GLY A 114 11.72 -19.02 20.22
C GLY A 114 10.74 -19.81 21.09
N SER A 115 9.94 -19.09 21.88
CA SER A 115 8.93 -19.70 22.74
C SER A 115 7.79 -20.33 21.92
N LYS A 116 7.52 -21.62 22.11
CA LYS A 116 6.38 -22.29 21.48
C LYS A 116 5.04 -21.60 21.81
N SER A 117 4.87 -21.15 23.04
CA SER A 117 3.65 -20.44 23.47
C SER A 117 3.48 -19.13 22.75
N PHE A 118 4.59 -18.38 22.53
CA PHE A 118 4.56 -17.14 21.78
C PHE A 118 4.09 -17.37 20.34
N PHE A 119 4.68 -18.30 19.60
CA PHE A 119 4.33 -18.56 18.21
C PHE A 119 3.00 -19.28 18.03
N TYR A 120 2.52 -20.00 19.06
CA TYR A 120 1.21 -20.64 19.03
C TYR A 120 0.05 -19.62 18.87
N ALA A 121 0.17 -18.44 19.47
CA ALA A 121 -0.80 -17.37 19.29
C ALA A 121 -0.92 -16.93 17.80
N GLY A 122 0.19 -16.92 17.05
CA GLY A 122 0.16 -16.63 15.60
C GLY A 122 -0.67 -17.65 14.80
N LYS A 123 -0.60 -18.94 15.17
CA LYS A 123 -1.46 -19.97 14.61
C LYS A 123 -2.95 -19.71 14.86
N LEU A 124 -3.30 -19.30 16.07
CA LEU A 124 -4.69 -19.03 16.44
C LEU A 124 -5.22 -17.80 15.72
N ILE A 125 -4.43 -16.72 15.66
CA ILE A 125 -4.82 -15.47 15.01
C ILE A 125 -4.99 -15.67 13.50
N GLY A 126 -4.06 -16.39 12.87
CA GLY A 126 -4.03 -16.54 11.42
C GLY A 126 -4.87 -17.70 10.88
N ASN A 127 -5.64 -18.41 11.72
CA ASN A 127 -6.47 -19.49 11.21
C ASN A 127 -7.70 -18.96 10.44
N VAL A 128 -8.05 -19.63 9.34
CA VAL A 128 -9.16 -19.20 8.48
C VAL A 128 -10.50 -19.10 9.21
N PRO A 129 -10.91 -20.05 10.08
CA PRO A 129 -12.14 -19.90 10.86
C PRO A 129 -12.15 -18.66 11.74
N GLY A 130 -11.04 -18.33 12.41
CA GLY A 130 -10.91 -17.13 13.23
C GLY A 130 -11.04 -15.85 12.41
N LEU A 131 -10.36 -15.77 11.27
CA LEU A 131 -10.43 -14.61 10.36
C LEU A 131 -11.83 -14.43 9.77
N LEU A 132 -12.51 -15.52 9.39
CA LEU A 132 -13.92 -15.47 8.96
C LEU A 132 -14.84 -15.01 10.10
N THR A 133 -14.59 -15.44 11.33
CA THR A 133 -15.37 -14.98 12.49
C THR A 133 -15.19 -13.48 12.72
N ILE A 134 -13.97 -12.96 12.62
CA ILE A 134 -13.69 -11.52 12.70
C ILE A 134 -14.43 -10.77 11.59
N SER A 135 -14.36 -11.24 10.37
CA SER A 135 -14.99 -10.61 9.20
C SER A 135 -16.53 -10.59 9.33
N LEU A 136 -17.13 -11.72 9.68
CA LEU A 136 -18.58 -11.84 9.92
C LEU A 136 -19.02 -11.02 11.14
N GLY A 137 -18.23 -11.05 12.22
CA GLY A 137 -18.49 -10.25 13.41
C GLY A 137 -18.47 -8.75 13.13
N THR A 138 -17.49 -8.28 12.34
CA THR A 138 -17.41 -6.89 11.87
C THR A 138 -18.64 -6.52 11.07
N TYR A 139 -19.06 -7.39 10.14
CA TYR A 139 -20.29 -7.19 9.37
C TYR A 139 -21.53 -7.11 10.26
N ALA A 140 -21.72 -8.09 11.14
CA ALA A 140 -22.85 -8.16 12.04
C ALA A 140 -22.93 -6.96 12.99
N PHE A 141 -21.78 -6.52 13.52
CA PHE A 141 -21.69 -5.32 14.35
C PHE A 141 -22.09 -4.06 13.58
N GLY A 142 -21.57 -3.90 12.37
CA GLY A 142 -21.96 -2.77 11.49
C GLY A 142 -23.46 -2.76 11.19
N ARG A 143 -24.07 -3.93 11.01
CA ARG A 143 -25.52 -4.07 10.81
C ARG A 143 -26.31 -3.75 12.08
N ALA A 144 -25.87 -4.24 13.22
CA ALA A 144 -26.54 -4.05 14.51
C ALA A 144 -26.52 -2.58 14.96
N THR A 145 -25.45 -1.86 14.62
CA THR A 145 -25.26 -0.44 14.99
C THR A 145 -25.68 0.54 13.90
N ASP A 146 -26.29 0.07 12.82
CA ASP A 146 -26.60 0.83 11.59
C ASP A 146 -25.40 1.60 11.02
N ASN A 147 -24.18 1.10 11.27
CA ASN A 147 -22.96 1.68 10.76
C ASN A 147 -22.58 1.06 9.42
N ARG A 148 -22.92 1.77 8.34
CA ARG A 148 -22.71 1.29 6.95
C ARG A 148 -21.24 1.08 6.62
N THR A 149 -20.36 1.95 7.09
CA THR A 149 -18.90 1.83 6.86
C THR A 149 -18.36 0.54 7.47
N VAL A 150 -18.75 0.21 8.69
CA VAL A 150 -18.31 -1.01 9.38
C VAL A 150 -18.90 -2.26 8.71
N SER A 151 -20.17 -2.22 8.27
CA SER A 151 -20.77 -3.35 7.56
C SER A 151 -20.10 -3.59 6.20
N HIS A 152 -19.73 -2.53 5.45
CA HIS A 152 -18.96 -2.63 4.22
C HIS A 152 -17.57 -3.20 4.47
N LEU A 153 -16.87 -2.71 5.49
CA LEU A 153 -15.58 -3.26 5.89
C LEU A 153 -15.67 -4.77 6.13
N GLY A 154 -16.67 -5.23 6.90
CA GLY A 154 -16.87 -6.66 7.16
C GLY A 154 -17.11 -7.47 5.88
N MET A 155 -17.85 -6.93 4.92
CA MET A 155 -18.06 -7.57 3.62
C MET A 155 -16.80 -7.65 2.79
N ASP A 156 -16.00 -6.60 2.76
CA ASP A 156 -14.75 -6.58 2.01
C ASP A 156 -13.70 -7.51 2.61
N LEU A 157 -13.67 -7.64 3.95
CA LEU A 157 -12.85 -8.65 4.60
C LEU A 157 -13.24 -10.08 4.16
N LEU A 158 -14.54 -10.39 4.12
CA LEU A 158 -15.03 -11.71 3.64
C LEU A 158 -14.68 -11.96 2.17
N ARG A 159 -14.84 -10.97 1.31
CA ARG A 159 -14.49 -11.08 -0.11
C ARG A 159 -12.99 -11.29 -0.30
N ALA A 160 -12.17 -10.54 0.46
CA ALA A 160 -10.72 -10.68 0.40
C ALA A 160 -10.26 -12.08 0.84
N GLU A 161 -10.88 -12.66 1.88
CA GLU A 161 -10.64 -14.03 2.28
C GLU A 161 -11.01 -15.03 1.16
N ALA A 162 -12.16 -14.83 0.51
CA ALA A 162 -12.61 -15.71 -0.58
C ALA A 162 -11.63 -15.66 -1.78
N VAL A 163 -11.24 -14.46 -2.20
CA VAL A 163 -10.28 -14.25 -3.31
C VAL A 163 -8.90 -14.83 -2.95
N SER A 164 -8.39 -14.49 -1.75
CA SER A 164 -7.11 -14.99 -1.26
C SER A 164 -7.08 -16.51 -1.13
N GLY A 165 -8.15 -17.07 -0.57
CA GLY A 165 -8.31 -18.52 -0.47
C GLY A 165 -8.31 -19.20 -1.82
N ALA A 166 -9.12 -18.71 -2.76
CA ALA A 166 -9.20 -19.29 -4.11
C ALA A 166 -7.85 -19.27 -4.83
N LEU A 167 -7.14 -18.12 -4.82
CA LEU A 167 -5.80 -18.01 -5.41
C LEU A 167 -4.80 -18.93 -4.74
N THR A 168 -4.78 -18.93 -3.40
CA THR A 168 -3.88 -19.78 -2.62
C THR A 168 -4.08 -21.25 -2.94
N TYR A 169 -5.34 -21.73 -2.97
CA TYR A 169 -5.62 -23.13 -3.27
C TYR A 169 -5.34 -23.50 -4.72
N ALA A 170 -5.63 -22.61 -5.67
CA ALA A 170 -5.28 -22.82 -7.07
C ALA A 170 -3.77 -23.01 -7.24
N ILE A 171 -2.95 -22.16 -6.61
CA ILE A 171 -1.49 -22.28 -6.68
C ILE A 171 -0.99 -23.52 -5.93
N LYS A 172 -1.56 -23.83 -4.75
CA LYS A 172 -1.21 -25.04 -3.99
C LYS A 172 -1.39 -26.32 -4.81
N LEU A 173 -2.50 -26.43 -5.50
CA LEU A 173 -2.84 -27.60 -6.33
C LEU A 173 -1.95 -27.70 -7.58
N SER A 174 -1.47 -26.57 -8.09
CA SER A 174 -0.56 -26.51 -9.24
C SER A 174 0.88 -26.84 -8.86
N VAL A 175 1.40 -26.21 -7.77
CA VAL A 175 2.81 -26.32 -7.37
C VAL A 175 3.08 -27.59 -6.58
N ARG A 176 2.18 -28.01 -5.71
CA ARG A 176 2.24 -29.24 -4.88
C ARG A 176 3.54 -29.42 -4.11
N ARG A 177 4.15 -28.33 -3.65
CA ARG A 177 5.39 -28.37 -2.88
C ARG A 177 5.20 -29.11 -1.55
N HIS A 178 6.13 -30.01 -1.20
CA HIS A 178 6.14 -30.63 0.11
C HIS A 178 6.51 -29.65 1.21
N ARG A 179 5.98 -29.88 2.42
CA ARG A 179 6.29 -29.08 3.61
C ARG A 179 7.67 -29.44 4.16
N PRO A 180 8.26 -28.55 5.01
CA PRO A 180 9.44 -28.90 5.79
C PRO A 180 9.27 -30.22 6.56
N PRO A 181 10.36 -30.95 6.84
CA PRO A 181 10.30 -32.25 7.54
C PRO A 181 9.55 -32.22 8.87
N GLY A 182 9.71 -31.13 9.66
CA GLY A 182 8.99 -30.90 10.92
C GLY A 182 7.47 -30.76 10.77
N GLY A 183 7.00 -30.34 9.59
CA GLY A 183 5.57 -30.17 9.27
C GLY A 183 4.85 -31.45 8.84
N GLY A 184 5.46 -32.63 9.02
CA GLY A 184 4.89 -33.91 8.70
C GLY A 184 4.91 -34.30 7.23
N GLY A 185 5.73 -33.67 6.40
CA GLY A 185 6.00 -34.01 5.00
C GLY A 185 4.81 -33.99 4.03
N LYS A 186 3.66 -33.43 4.45
CA LYS A 186 2.44 -33.38 3.65
C LYS A 186 2.57 -32.40 2.49
N CYS A 187 1.81 -32.67 1.42
CA CYS A 187 1.74 -31.81 0.23
C CYS A 187 1.25 -30.38 0.55
N CYS A 188 1.57 -29.51 -0.40
CA CYS A 188 0.89 -28.25 -0.63
C CYS A 188 1.31 -27.14 0.34
N SER A 189 2.65 -27.03 0.52
CA SER A 189 3.27 -25.97 1.32
C SER A 189 3.10 -24.60 0.66
N PHE A 190 3.41 -24.49 -0.63
CA PHE A 190 3.45 -23.21 -1.35
C PHE A 190 2.09 -22.85 -1.98
N PRO A 191 1.64 -21.59 -1.83
CA PRO A 191 2.06 -20.58 -0.88
C PRO A 191 1.43 -20.77 0.49
N SER A 192 1.87 -19.99 1.51
CA SER A 192 1.31 -20.06 2.86
C SER A 192 -0.10 -19.47 2.93
N GLY A 193 -1.10 -20.29 3.29
CA GLY A 193 -2.49 -19.83 3.44
C GLY A 193 -2.69 -18.86 4.58
N HIS A 194 -2.04 -19.07 5.75
CA HIS A 194 -2.09 -18.15 6.88
C HIS A 194 -1.52 -16.77 6.52
N SER A 195 -0.38 -16.73 5.80
CA SER A 195 0.17 -15.47 5.30
C SER A 195 -0.77 -14.80 4.33
N SER A 196 -1.29 -15.51 3.31
CA SER A 196 -2.15 -14.88 2.31
C SER A 196 -3.43 -14.32 2.93
N SER A 197 -4.09 -15.04 3.82
CA SER A 197 -5.30 -14.56 4.49
C SER A 197 -5.04 -13.34 5.38
N THR A 198 -4.02 -13.38 6.25
CA THR A 198 -3.75 -12.25 7.15
C THR A 198 -3.28 -11.00 6.41
N PHE A 199 -2.47 -11.14 5.37
CA PHE A 199 -2.05 -10.01 4.53
C PHE A 199 -3.20 -9.47 3.67
N ALA A 200 -4.17 -10.31 3.27
CA ALA A 200 -5.38 -9.85 2.59
C ALA A 200 -6.22 -8.95 3.51
N LEU A 201 -6.48 -9.40 4.75
CA LEU A 201 -7.20 -8.60 5.73
C LEU A 201 -6.46 -7.31 6.07
N ALA A 202 -5.15 -7.37 6.29
CA ALA A 202 -4.33 -6.18 6.55
C ALA A 202 -4.44 -5.16 5.40
N SER A 203 -4.48 -5.62 4.15
CA SER A 203 -4.62 -4.76 2.98
C SER A 203 -6.01 -4.10 2.91
N VAL A 204 -7.07 -4.81 3.24
CA VAL A 204 -8.43 -4.23 3.33
C VAL A 204 -8.49 -3.20 4.46
N LEU A 205 -7.99 -3.54 5.65
CA LEU A 205 -7.97 -2.63 6.80
C LEU A 205 -7.17 -1.35 6.52
N TRP A 206 -6.01 -1.49 5.87
CA TRP A 206 -5.25 -0.34 5.41
C TRP A 206 -6.08 0.57 4.49
N ARG A 207 -6.78 0.00 3.52
CA ARG A 207 -7.56 0.77 2.54
C ARG A 207 -8.76 1.48 3.16
N HIS A 208 -9.41 0.87 4.13
CA HIS A 208 -10.57 1.44 4.83
C HIS A 208 -10.18 2.41 5.95
N LEU A 209 -9.14 2.10 6.72
CA LEU A 209 -8.81 2.81 7.97
C LEU A 209 -7.50 3.61 7.89
N GLY A 210 -6.78 3.52 6.76
CA GLY A 210 -5.55 4.28 6.52
C GLY A 210 -4.31 3.68 7.19
N TRP A 211 -3.20 4.46 7.16
CA TRP A 211 -1.88 3.99 7.58
C TRP A 211 -1.81 3.65 9.08
N LYS A 212 -2.62 4.31 9.93
CA LYS A 212 -2.67 4.03 11.38
C LYS A 212 -3.14 2.61 11.69
N ALA A 213 -4.01 2.05 10.84
CA ALA A 213 -4.41 0.66 10.92
C ALA A 213 -3.45 -0.27 10.17
N ALA A 214 -2.80 0.23 9.10
CA ALA A 214 -1.84 -0.57 8.33
C ALA A 214 -0.69 -1.07 9.20
N VAL A 215 -0.05 -0.20 9.98
CA VAL A 215 1.10 -0.57 10.80
C VAL A 215 0.79 -1.75 11.73
N PRO A 216 -0.21 -1.71 12.63
CA PRO A 216 -0.48 -2.83 13.52
C PRO A 216 -0.96 -4.08 12.77
N THR A 217 -1.78 -3.94 11.72
CA THR A 217 -2.33 -5.11 11.03
C THR A 217 -1.28 -5.85 10.20
N TYR A 218 -0.38 -5.14 9.50
CA TYR A 218 0.74 -5.77 8.81
C TYR A 218 1.77 -6.35 9.79
N THR A 219 1.98 -5.74 10.97
CA THR A 219 2.80 -6.32 12.03
C THR A 219 2.23 -7.65 12.49
N VAL A 220 0.90 -7.73 12.73
CA VAL A 220 0.23 -8.98 13.09
C VAL A 220 0.33 -10.00 11.95
N ALA A 221 0.13 -9.60 10.70
CA ALA A 221 0.26 -10.50 9.55
C ALA A 221 1.68 -11.08 9.42
N THR A 222 2.71 -10.24 9.64
CA THR A 222 4.12 -10.68 9.67
C THR A 222 4.38 -11.64 10.82
N TYR A 223 3.86 -11.34 12.02
CA TYR A 223 3.96 -12.24 13.15
C TYR A 223 3.32 -13.61 12.89
N VAL A 224 2.13 -13.63 12.26
CA VAL A 224 1.49 -14.88 11.83
C VAL A 224 2.39 -15.61 10.82
N ALA A 225 2.96 -14.93 9.84
CA ALA A 225 3.87 -15.53 8.86
C ALA A 225 5.08 -16.17 9.54
N LEU A 226 5.73 -15.47 10.48
CA LEU A 226 6.85 -15.99 11.27
C LEU A 226 6.44 -17.20 12.11
N SER A 227 5.23 -17.24 12.65
CA SER A 227 4.74 -18.41 13.40
C SER A 227 4.66 -19.67 12.53
N ARG A 228 4.42 -19.51 11.21
CA ARG A 228 4.38 -20.66 10.29
C ARG A 228 5.75 -21.26 10.02
N LEU A 229 6.78 -20.41 10.02
CA LEU A 229 8.17 -20.86 9.92
C LEU A 229 8.59 -21.60 11.20
N HIS A 230 8.31 -21.02 12.37
CA HIS A 230 8.62 -21.60 13.67
C HIS A 230 7.94 -22.98 13.90
N GLU A 231 6.77 -23.20 13.33
CA GLU A 231 6.07 -24.49 13.43
C GLU A 231 6.51 -25.49 12.34
N ASP A 232 7.49 -25.17 11.52
CA ASP A 232 8.00 -26.00 10.40
C ASP A 232 6.90 -26.46 9.44
N VAL A 233 5.84 -25.66 9.28
CA VAL A 233 4.73 -26.00 8.37
C VAL A 233 4.85 -25.31 7.01
N HIS A 234 5.71 -24.29 6.91
CA HIS A 234 6.00 -23.53 5.70
C HIS A 234 7.46 -23.10 5.65
N PHE A 235 7.96 -22.90 4.44
CA PHE A 235 9.26 -22.29 4.17
C PHE A 235 9.16 -20.77 4.09
N LEU A 236 10.31 -20.08 4.17
CA LEU A 236 10.40 -18.62 4.03
C LEU A 236 9.80 -18.13 2.70
N SER A 237 10.15 -18.81 1.61
CA SER A 237 9.61 -18.51 0.28
C SER A 237 8.08 -18.66 0.21
N ASP A 238 7.49 -19.64 0.92
CA ASP A 238 6.03 -19.84 0.97
C ASP A 238 5.31 -18.67 1.62
N VAL A 239 5.86 -18.11 2.70
CA VAL A 239 5.23 -17.00 3.43
C VAL A 239 5.41 -15.68 2.71
N ILE A 240 6.56 -15.46 2.04
CA ILE A 240 6.80 -14.26 1.23
C ILE A 240 5.81 -14.19 0.06
N PHE A 241 5.70 -15.27 -0.71
CA PHE A 241 4.74 -15.28 -1.82
C PHE A 241 3.30 -15.26 -1.34
N GLY A 242 3.00 -15.93 -0.22
CA GLY A 242 1.71 -15.85 0.44
C GLY A 242 1.32 -14.42 0.79
N ALA A 243 2.25 -13.63 1.33
CA ALA A 243 2.03 -12.21 1.61
C ALA A 243 1.68 -11.42 0.35
N ALA A 244 2.40 -11.64 -0.77
CA ALA A 244 2.11 -10.99 -2.04
C ALA A 244 0.71 -11.35 -2.56
N VAL A 245 0.32 -12.63 -2.51
CA VAL A 245 -1.02 -13.10 -2.88
C VAL A 245 -2.08 -12.42 -2.01
N GLY A 246 -1.85 -12.34 -0.69
CA GLY A 246 -2.77 -11.66 0.22
C GLY A 246 -2.94 -10.17 -0.10
N ILE A 247 -1.84 -9.45 -0.26
CA ILE A 247 -1.86 -8.02 -0.60
C ILE A 247 -2.67 -7.78 -1.88
N VAL A 248 -2.42 -8.56 -2.92
CA VAL A 248 -3.12 -8.43 -4.20
C VAL A 248 -4.61 -8.75 -4.06
N SER A 249 -4.96 -9.77 -3.27
CA SER A 249 -6.36 -10.14 -3.01
C SER A 249 -7.12 -9.04 -2.29
N GLY A 250 -6.58 -8.48 -1.21
CA GLY A 250 -7.19 -7.35 -0.51
C GLY A 250 -7.32 -6.11 -1.38
N ARG A 251 -6.31 -5.82 -2.22
CA ARG A 251 -6.33 -4.69 -3.16
C ARG A 251 -7.38 -4.86 -4.26
N ALA A 252 -7.56 -6.07 -4.77
CA ALA A 252 -8.55 -6.35 -5.82
C ALA A 252 -9.98 -6.09 -5.34
N VAL A 253 -10.29 -6.43 -4.10
CA VAL A 253 -11.61 -6.24 -3.49
C VAL A 253 -11.95 -4.77 -3.27
N VAL A 254 -11.01 -3.98 -2.77
CA VAL A 254 -11.23 -2.55 -2.45
C VAL A 254 -10.78 -1.62 -3.59
N HIS A 255 -10.79 -2.11 -4.83
CA HIS A 255 -10.31 -1.35 -6.00
C HIS A 255 -11.21 -0.16 -6.37
N HIS A 256 -12.49 -0.19 -6.01
CA HIS A 256 -13.46 0.82 -6.40
C HIS A 256 -13.25 2.19 -5.75
N ASP A 257 -12.56 2.26 -4.61
CA ASP A 257 -12.26 3.52 -3.96
C ASP A 257 -10.90 4.05 -4.41
N ARG A 258 -10.90 4.96 -5.39
CA ARG A 258 -9.70 5.73 -5.81
C ARG A 258 -9.20 6.69 -4.72
N HIS A 259 -9.39 6.33 -3.46
CA HIS A 259 -8.92 7.09 -2.31
C HIS A 259 -7.59 6.54 -1.82
N PHE A 260 -6.50 7.06 -2.36
CA PHE A 260 -5.18 6.84 -1.78
C PHE A 260 -5.10 7.68 -0.49
N TYR A 261 -5.17 7.05 0.69
CA TYR A 261 -5.09 7.72 2.01
C TYR A 261 -6.14 8.82 2.26
N GLY A 262 -7.34 8.69 1.75
CA GLY A 262 -8.29 9.80 1.80
C GLY A 262 -7.94 10.95 0.85
N MET A 263 -6.86 10.82 0.07
CA MET A 263 -6.44 11.78 -0.94
C MET A 263 -6.99 11.38 -2.31
N ARG A 264 -7.65 12.32 -2.98
CA ARG A 264 -7.99 12.19 -4.40
C ARG A 264 -6.82 12.69 -5.23
N ILE A 265 -6.31 11.81 -6.10
CA ILE A 265 -5.33 12.18 -7.10
C ILE A 265 -6.10 12.37 -8.41
N GLN A 266 -6.14 13.60 -8.92
CA GLN A 266 -6.82 13.92 -10.18
C GLN A 266 -5.85 14.64 -11.11
N PRO A 267 -5.84 14.31 -12.41
CA PRO A 267 -5.15 15.13 -13.39
C PRO A 267 -5.84 16.49 -13.47
N MET A 268 -5.06 17.55 -13.48
CA MET A 268 -5.51 18.93 -13.54
C MET A 268 -4.81 19.64 -14.71
N PRO A 269 -5.52 20.37 -15.56
CA PRO A 269 -4.88 21.22 -16.55
C PRO A 269 -4.12 22.34 -15.84
N VAL A 270 -2.88 22.58 -16.26
CA VAL A 270 -2.05 23.68 -15.75
C VAL A 270 -2.13 24.84 -16.72
N PRO A 271 -2.32 26.09 -16.25
CA PRO A 271 -2.24 27.27 -17.10
C PRO A 271 -0.89 27.32 -17.84
N GLY A 272 -0.93 27.39 -19.16
CA GLY A 272 0.27 27.36 -20.01
C GLY A 272 0.47 26.04 -20.81
N GLY A 273 -0.48 25.09 -20.73
CA GLY A 273 -0.48 23.88 -21.55
C GLY A 273 0.35 22.74 -20.95
N GLY A 274 -0.13 22.13 -19.89
CA GLY A 274 0.46 20.94 -19.26
C GLY A 274 -0.58 20.20 -18.44
N VAL A 275 -0.26 18.96 -18.04
CA VAL A 275 -1.10 18.18 -17.12
C VAL A 275 -0.40 18.12 -15.77
N GLY A 276 -0.99 18.77 -14.78
CA GLY A 276 -0.58 18.66 -13.38
C GLY A 276 -1.34 17.54 -12.66
N VAL A 277 -0.93 17.27 -11.44
CA VAL A 277 -1.59 16.31 -10.55
C VAL A 277 -2.09 17.07 -9.32
N MET A 278 -3.40 17.11 -9.15
CA MET A 278 -4.00 17.64 -7.93
C MET A 278 -4.17 16.53 -6.90
N VAL A 279 -3.63 16.74 -5.71
CA VAL A 279 -3.81 15.85 -4.56
C VAL A 279 -4.71 16.57 -3.56
N ALA A 280 -5.97 16.18 -3.46
CA ALA A 280 -6.94 16.71 -2.49
C ALA A 280 -7.27 15.62 -1.45
N GLY A 281 -7.09 15.91 -0.17
CA GLY A 281 -7.41 15.01 0.92
C GLY A 281 -7.73 15.74 2.21
N SER A 282 -8.63 15.18 3.02
CA SER A 282 -8.85 15.62 4.39
C SER A 282 -7.96 14.81 5.33
N PHE A 283 -6.99 15.44 5.95
CA PHE A 283 -6.28 14.86 7.08
C PHE A 283 -7.21 14.87 8.29
N ARG A 284 -7.66 13.73 8.74
CA ARG A 284 -8.32 13.54 10.03
C ARG A 284 -7.43 12.76 10.97
#